data_087488d2af9edb2af5e6c758bd00f67b
#
_entry.id   087488d2af9edb2af5e6c758bd00f67b
#
_cell.length_a   1.000
_cell.length_b   1.000
_cell.length_c   1.000
_cell.angle_alpha   90.00
_cell.angle_beta   90.00
_cell.angle_gamma   90.00
#
_symmetry.space_group_name_H-M   'P 1'
#
loop_
_entity.id
_entity.type
_entity.pdbx_description
1 polymer ?
#
loop_
_entity_poly.entity_id
_entity_poly.type
_entity_poly.pdbx_seq_one_letter_code
_entity_poly.pdbx_strand_id
1 'polypeptide(L)'
;MKDEIIDCLAYNGKVSIKCISSRKIVEKARKLHNLSPTASAALGRLLTITSIMGYELKTEEASITNQIKGNGPIGILTAVADSNGNVKGYVGDSKLDLPLRETDGKLDVGGAVGKQGMLYIIKDLGIGKPYVGMTPIVSGEIAEDFTNYFATSEQTPTVIALGVLVDKNGIKSAGGYKLSLMPDAGEEEISKIEEQIKNIEPVSRMLDENKTLEEIAKIVTGDENLKVLERTEPKFECNCSREKCEKGLIAIGKKELEDIIKEEEKIQIECNFCNSKYVFTREELQEIVAKM
;
A
#
# COMPACT_ATOMS: atom_id res chain seq x y z
N MET A 1 13.01 -5.11 -14.42
CA MET A 1 11.69 -5.78 -14.36
C MET A 1 10.63 -4.69 -14.45
N LYS A 2 9.49 -4.92 -15.11
CA LYS A 2 8.31 -4.05 -15.12
C LYS A 2 7.55 -4.29 -13.81
N ASP A 3 6.83 -3.31 -13.28
CA ASP A 3 5.88 -3.56 -12.20
C ASP A 3 4.66 -4.26 -12.79
N GLU A 4 4.23 -5.34 -12.16
CA GLU A 4 3.16 -6.21 -12.65
C GLU A 4 2.46 -6.87 -11.46
N ILE A 5 1.14 -7.03 -11.56
CA ILE A 5 0.34 -7.93 -10.71
C ILE A 5 -0.06 -9.12 -11.58
N ILE A 6 0.07 -10.32 -11.05
CA ILE A 6 -0.55 -11.51 -11.62
C ILE A 6 -1.58 -12.04 -10.64
N ASP A 7 -2.74 -12.43 -11.18
CA ASP A 7 -3.79 -13.14 -10.45
C ASP A 7 -3.79 -14.61 -10.88
N CYS A 8 -3.66 -15.51 -9.91
CA CYS A 8 -3.52 -16.93 -10.19
C CYS A 8 -4.45 -17.78 -9.31
N LEU A 9 -4.84 -18.92 -9.85
CA LEU A 9 -5.52 -19.99 -9.12
C LEU A 9 -4.67 -21.24 -9.08
N ALA A 10 -4.49 -21.80 -7.89
CA ALA A 10 -3.84 -23.06 -7.64
C ALA A 10 -4.86 -24.10 -7.13
N TYR A 11 -4.47 -25.38 -7.18
CA TYR A 11 -5.27 -26.50 -6.68
C TYR A 11 -6.69 -26.53 -7.25
N ASN A 12 -6.80 -26.37 -8.58
CA ASN A 12 -8.09 -26.34 -9.29
C ASN A 12 -9.08 -25.27 -8.77
N GLY A 13 -8.57 -24.12 -8.34
CA GLY A 13 -9.38 -23.00 -7.89
C GLY A 13 -9.62 -22.91 -6.39
N LYS A 14 -9.06 -23.84 -5.60
CA LYS A 14 -9.21 -23.84 -4.14
C LYS A 14 -8.30 -22.82 -3.44
N VAL A 15 -7.28 -22.31 -4.12
CA VAL A 15 -6.34 -21.32 -3.61
C VAL A 15 -6.18 -20.21 -4.62
N SER A 16 -6.40 -18.97 -4.17
CA SER A 16 -6.11 -17.76 -4.94
C SER A 16 -4.81 -17.15 -4.48
N ILE A 17 -3.91 -16.84 -5.41
CA ILE A 17 -2.68 -16.11 -5.10
C ILE A 17 -2.48 -14.95 -6.06
N LYS A 18 -2.23 -13.76 -5.51
CA LYS A 18 -1.85 -12.57 -6.25
C LYS A 18 -0.42 -12.22 -5.92
N CYS A 19 0.44 -12.17 -6.94
CA CYS A 19 1.82 -11.77 -6.79
C CYS A 19 2.04 -10.43 -7.48
N ILE A 20 2.89 -9.58 -6.89
CA ILE A 20 3.22 -8.26 -7.43
C ILE A 20 4.73 -8.03 -7.40
N SER A 21 5.27 -7.45 -8.49
CA SER A 21 6.50 -6.67 -8.46
C SER A 21 6.15 -5.18 -8.43
N SER A 22 6.73 -4.43 -7.50
CA SER A 22 6.39 -3.02 -7.23
C SER A 22 7.64 -2.11 -7.17
N ARG A 23 8.75 -2.54 -7.75
CA ARG A 23 10.03 -1.82 -7.67
C ARG A 23 9.94 -0.39 -8.15
N LYS A 24 9.30 -0.12 -9.31
CA LYS A 24 9.17 1.23 -9.87
C LYS A 24 8.22 2.10 -9.05
N ILE A 25 7.14 1.52 -8.54
CA ILE A 25 6.19 2.17 -7.62
C ILE A 25 6.94 2.68 -6.40
N VAL A 26 7.68 1.79 -5.72
CA VAL A 26 8.41 2.12 -4.50
C VAL A 26 9.56 3.11 -4.76
N GLU A 27 10.30 2.93 -5.86
CA GLU A 27 11.35 3.88 -6.25
C GLU A 27 10.80 5.26 -6.60
N LYS A 28 9.62 5.35 -7.23
CA LYS A 28 8.95 6.63 -7.49
C LYS A 28 8.53 7.31 -6.19
N ALA A 29 7.95 6.56 -5.24
CA ALA A 29 7.63 7.08 -3.91
C ALA A 29 8.90 7.55 -3.17
N ARG A 30 9.98 6.75 -3.19
CA ARG A 30 11.26 7.09 -2.57
C ARG A 30 11.80 8.43 -3.08
N LYS A 31 11.80 8.63 -4.40
CA LYS A 31 12.29 9.88 -5.01
C LYS A 31 11.38 11.07 -4.69
N LEU A 32 10.06 10.90 -4.78
CA LEU A 32 9.09 11.97 -4.53
C LEU A 32 9.17 12.50 -3.09
N HIS A 33 9.27 11.59 -2.12
CA HIS A 33 9.27 11.94 -0.70
C HIS A 33 10.68 11.96 -0.11
N ASN A 34 11.72 11.67 -0.92
CA ASN A 34 13.10 11.59 -0.48
C ASN A 34 13.25 10.68 0.76
N LEU A 35 12.72 9.44 0.63
CA LEU A 35 12.65 8.49 1.75
C LEU A 35 14.02 7.94 2.11
N SER A 36 14.27 7.77 3.40
CA SER A 36 15.36 6.97 3.97
C SER A 36 15.17 5.47 3.61
N PRO A 37 16.16 4.61 3.83
CA PRO A 37 16.01 3.17 3.66
C PRO A 37 14.87 2.58 4.48
N THR A 38 14.78 2.88 5.78
CA THR A 38 13.72 2.37 6.66
C THR A 38 12.33 2.87 6.23
N ALA A 39 12.19 4.17 5.94
CA ALA A 39 10.92 4.73 5.46
C ALA A 39 10.52 4.16 4.08
N SER A 40 11.50 3.89 3.20
CA SER A 40 11.27 3.23 1.91
C SER A 40 10.74 1.81 2.07
N ALA A 41 11.28 1.04 3.01
CA ALA A 41 10.81 -0.31 3.29
C ALA A 41 9.39 -0.30 3.87
N ALA A 42 9.12 0.58 4.84
CA ALA A 42 7.80 0.69 5.47
C ALA A 42 6.72 1.13 4.47
N LEU A 43 6.91 2.28 3.80
CA LEU A 43 5.94 2.76 2.82
C LEU A 43 5.84 1.83 1.61
N GLY A 44 6.95 1.26 1.16
CA GLY A 44 6.98 0.34 0.03
C GLY A 44 6.17 -0.94 0.27
N ARG A 45 6.25 -1.53 1.47
CA ARG A 45 5.39 -2.68 1.86
C ARG A 45 3.92 -2.28 1.87
N LEU A 46 3.58 -1.11 2.43
CA LEU A 46 2.19 -0.64 2.44
C LEU A 46 1.67 -0.38 1.02
N LEU A 47 2.44 0.28 0.15
CA LEU A 47 2.08 0.49 -1.26
C LEU A 47 1.83 -0.84 -1.97
N THR A 48 2.68 -1.83 -1.73
CA THR A 48 2.62 -3.15 -2.36
C THR A 48 1.31 -3.88 -2.02
N ILE A 49 0.97 -3.99 -0.73
CA ILE A 49 -0.28 -4.66 -0.34
C ILE A 49 -1.52 -3.84 -0.73
N THR A 50 -1.45 -2.50 -0.65
CA THR A 50 -2.56 -1.64 -1.05
C THR A 50 -2.84 -1.76 -2.55
N SER A 51 -1.81 -1.90 -3.39
CA SER A 51 -1.95 -2.15 -4.82
C SER A 51 -2.67 -3.47 -5.12
N ILE A 52 -2.30 -4.56 -4.43
CA ILE A 52 -3.01 -5.86 -4.55
C ILE A 52 -4.48 -5.71 -4.13
N MET A 53 -4.73 -5.08 -2.98
CA MET A 53 -6.09 -4.92 -2.46
C MET A 53 -6.94 -3.99 -3.34
N GLY A 54 -6.33 -2.98 -3.97
CA GLY A 54 -7.00 -2.14 -4.97
C GLY A 54 -7.42 -2.95 -6.18
N TYR A 55 -6.50 -3.73 -6.75
CA TYR A 55 -6.77 -4.62 -7.89
C TYR A 55 -7.92 -5.63 -7.60
N GLU A 56 -8.13 -6.02 -6.35
CA GLU A 56 -9.24 -6.90 -5.95
C GLU A 56 -10.61 -6.22 -5.95
N LEU A 57 -10.67 -4.88 -6.08
CA LEU A 57 -11.95 -4.17 -6.17
C LEU A 57 -12.57 -4.41 -7.55
N LYS A 58 -13.87 -4.71 -7.58
CA LYS A 58 -14.57 -5.12 -8.81
C LYS A 58 -15.19 -3.95 -9.58
N THR A 59 -15.17 -2.75 -9.01
CA THR A 59 -15.84 -1.58 -9.58
C THR A 59 -14.78 -0.56 -10.02
N GLU A 60 -14.86 -0.04 -11.24
CA GLU A 60 -13.87 0.91 -11.80
C GLU A 60 -13.69 2.18 -10.95
N GLU A 61 -14.76 2.69 -10.36
CA GLU A 61 -14.72 3.88 -9.51
C GLU A 61 -14.30 3.59 -8.06
N ALA A 62 -14.10 2.32 -7.72
CA ALA A 62 -13.75 1.93 -6.36
C ALA A 62 -12.31 2.30 -6.02
N SER A 63 -12.11 2.59 -4.75
CA SER A 63 -10.79 2.84 -4.18
C SER A 63 -10.66 2.24 -2.79
N ILE A 64 -9.42 1.96 -2.41
CA ILE A 64 -9.10 1.51 -1.07
C ILE A 64 -8.05 2.42 -0.46
N THR A 65 -8.27 2.79 0.79
CA THR A 65 -7.28 3.52 1.60
C THR A 65 -6.86 2.64 2.76
N ASN A 66 -5.56 2.38 2.85
CA ASN A 66 -4.95 1.70 3.97
C ASN A 66 -4.13 2.70 4.77
N GLN A 67 -4.39 2.80 6.08
CA GLN A 67 -3.67 3.69 6.98
C GLN A 67 -3.20 2.94 8.22
N ILE A 68 -1.92 3.10 8.54
CA ILE A 68 -1.32 2.54 9.74
C ILE A 68 -0.98 3.70 10.69
N LYS A 69 -1.52 3.65 11.89
CA LYS A 69 -1.24 4.55 13.01
C LYS A 69 -0.62 3.76 14.14
N GLY A 70 0.69 3.62 14.13
CA GLY A 70 1.45 2.98 15.18
C GLY A 70 1.98 3.98 16.21
N ASN A 71 2.56 3.46 17.29
CA ASN A 71 3.25 4.26 18.31
C ASN A 71 4.76 4.43 18.01
N GLY A 72 5.23 3.96 16.87
CA GLY A 72 6.62 4.11 16.46
C GLY A 72 6.92 5.50 15.88
N PRO A 73 8.22 5.83 15.73
CA PRO A 73 8.67 7.17 15.36
C PRO A 73 8.36 7.55 13.90
N ILE A 74 8.01 6.62 13.04
CA ILE A 74 7.73 6.90 11.62
C ILE A 74 6.42 7.70 11.40
N GLY A 75 5.56 7.74 12.42
CA GLY A 75 4.26 8.39 12.35
C GLY A 75 3.25 7.60 11.51
N ILE A 76 2.40 8.32 10.79
CA ILE A 76 1.32 7.70 10.01
C ILE A 76 1.84 7.28 8.64
N LEU A 77 1.48 6.05 8.22
CA LEU A 77 1.63 5.61 6.84
C LEU A 77 0.24 5.58 6.20
N THR A 78 0.12 6.11 4.99
CA THR A 78 -1.14 6.09 4.23
C THR A 78 -0.86 5.69 2.79
N ALA A 79 -1.63 4.75 2.27
CA ALA A 79 -1.63 4.40 0.86
C ALA A 79 -3.06 4.29 0.33
N VAL A 80 -3.26 4.68 -0.92
CA VAL A 80 -4.55 4.64 -1.61
C VAL A 80 -4.35 3.99 -2.96
N ALA A 81 -5.18 3.01 -3.30
CA ALA A 81 -5.18 2.40 -4.62
C ALA A 81 -6.57 2.42 -5.27
N ASP A 82 -6.58 2.42 -6.60
CA ASP A 82 -7.77 2.22 -7.42
C ASP A 82 -7.95 0.73 -7.82
N SER A 83 -9.02 0.42 -8.56
CA SER A 83 -9.36 -0.92 -9.02
C SER A 83 -8.41 -1.49 -10.09
N ASN A 84 -7.51 -0.69 -10.66
CA ASN A 84 -6.44 -1.14 -11.54
C ASN A 84 -5.14 -1.45 -10.76
N GLY A 85 -5.16 -1.29 -9.44
CA GLY A 85 -3.98 -1.44 -8.60
C GLY A 85 -3.00 -0.26 -8.67
N ASN A 86 -3.34 0.85 -9.37
CA ASN A 86 -2.52 2.06 -9.30
C ASN A 86 -2.58 2.62 -7.89
N VAL A 87 -1.42 3.00 -7.36
CA VAL A 87 -1.30 3.32 -5.95
C VAL A 87 -0.52 4.61 -5.72
N LYS A 88 -0.86 5.31 -4.65
CA LYS A 88 -0.13 6.46 -4.12
C LYS A 88 -0.07 6.35 -2.60
N GLY A 89 0.93 6.97 -1.99
CA GLY A 89 1.04 6.93 -0.54
C GLY A 89 2.09 7.90 -0.03
N TYR A 90 2.07 8.12 1.28
CA TYR A 90 3.02 8.94 2.01
C TYR A 90 3.25 8.40 3.42
N VAL A 91 4.27 8.92 4.07
CA VAL A 91 4.68 8.56 5.44
C VAL A 91 4.89 9.84 6.26
N GLY A 92 4.65 9.80 7.56
CA GLY A 92 4.77 10.94 8.45
C GLY A 92 6.21 11.46 8.54
N ASP A 93 7.17 10.58 8.84
CA ASP A 93 8.60 10.94 8.82
C ASP A 93 9.34 10.20 7.70
N SER A 94 9.55 10.91 6.60
CA SER A 94 10.26 10.40 5.43
C SER A 94 11.76 10.19 5.65
N LYS A 95 12.33 10.77 6.70
CA LYS A 95 13.76 10.75 6.99
C LYS A 95 14.16 9.77 8.09
N LEU A 96 13.16 9.19 8.76
CA LEU A 96 13.41 8.21 9.81
C LEU A 96 14.23 7.05 9.25
N ASP A 97 15.41 6.85 9.80
CA ASP A 97 16.28 5.71 9.48
C ASP A 97 16.76 5.07 10.78
N LEU A 98 16.38 3.83 11.00
CA LEU A 98 16.74 3.07 12.17
C LEU A 98 17.95 2.18 11.88
N PRO A 99 18.77 1.86 12.89
CA PRO A 99 19.78 0.82 12.76
C PRO A 99 19.19 -0.50 12.26
N LEU A 100 19.99 -1.25 11.54
CA LEU A 100 19.57 -2.61 11.14
C LEU A 100 19.31 -3.46 12.40
N ARG A 101 18.33 -4.35 12.32
CA ARG A 101 18.06 -5.28 13.41
C ARG A 101 19.26 -6.18 13.67
N GLU A 102 19.66 -6.29 14.92
CA GLU A 102 20.80 -7.12 15.34
C GLU A 102 20.56 -8.62 15.09
N THR A 103 19.30 -9.06 15.07
CA THR A 103 18.91 -10.47 14.94
C THR A 103 19.10 -11.03 13.54
N ASP A 104 18.88 -10.24 12.49
CA ASP A 104 18.88 -10.72 11.10
C ASP A 104 19.47 -9.73 10.08
N GLY A 105 19.96 -8.58 10.54
CA GLY A 105 20.57 -7.55 9.71
C GLY A 105 19.61 -6.85 8.73
N LYS A 106 18.29 -6.94 8.95
CA LYS A 106 17.28 -6.29 8.10
C LYS A 106 16.90 -4.92 8.63
N LEU A 107 16.27 -4.11 7.76
CA LEU A 107 15.66 -2.83 8.15
C LEU A 107 14.57 -3.06 9.20
N ASP A 108 14.59 -2.28 10.27
CA ASP A 108 13.65 -2.40 11.39
C ASP A 108 12.35 -1.65 11.12
N VAL A 109 11.50 -2.24 10.27
CA VAL A 109 10.19 -1.69 9.95
C VAL A 109 9.24 -1.79 11.14
N GLY A 110 9.28 -2.91 11.87
CA GLY A 110 8.46 -3.09 13.07
C GLY A 110 8.77 -2.07 14.16
N GLY A 111 10.05 -1.77 14.40
CA GLY A 111 10.46 -0.70 15.32
C GLY A 111 10.07 0.70 14.82
N ALA A 112 10.14 0.95 13.51
CA ALA A 112 9.72 2.21 12.94
C ALA A 112 8.22 2.47 13.07
N VAL A 113 7.38 1.47 12.79
CA VAL A 113 5.90 1.54 12.87
C VAL A 113 5.43 1.47 14.33
N GLY A 114 6.07 0.65 15.15
CA GLY A 114 5.66 0.33 16.51
C GLY A 114 4.64 -0.79 16.57
N LYS A 115 4.49 -1.36 17.76
CA LYS A 115 3.64 -2.55 18.01
C LYS A 115 2.27 -2.24 18.62
N GLN A 116 2.01 -0.97 18.89
CA GLN A 116 0.73 -0.51 19.44
C GLN A 116 0.12 0.52 18.49
N GLY A 117 -1.16 0.36 18.21
CA GLY A 117 -1.87 1.23 17.29
C GLY A 117 -2.90 0.49 16.47
N MET A 118 -3.35 1.10 15.39
CA MET A 118 -4.43 0.60 14.57
C MET A 118 -4.06 0.61 13.08
N LEU A 119 -4.46 -0.45 12.39
CA LEU A 119 -4.57 -0.53 10.95
C LEU A 119 -6.01 -0.22 10.56
N TYR A 120 -6.21 0.77 9.69
CA TYR A 120 -7.49 1.16 9.11
C TYR A 120 -7.53 0.78 7.65
N ILE A 121 -8.63 0.17 7.21
CA ILE A 121 -8.89 -0.18 5.82
C ILE A 121 -10.22 0.42 5.43
N ILE A 122 -10.21 1.38 4.50
CA ILE A 122 -11.38 2.10 4.04
C ILE A 122 -11.61 1.72 2.59
N LYS A 123 -12.71 1.00 2.31
CA LYS A 123 -13.13 0.61 0.96
C LYS A 123 -14.26 1.53 0.51
N ASP A 124 -14.00 2.37 -0.47
CA ASP A 124 -15.00 3.19 -1.15
C ASP A 124 -15.35 2.52 -2.48
N LEU A 125 -16.58 2.07 -2.61
CA LEU A 125 -17.06 1.38 -3.81
C LEU A 125 -17.70 2.34 -4.82
N GLY A 126 -17.66 3.66 -4.58
CA GLY A 126 -18.33 4.66 -5.40
C GLY A 126 -19.85 4.70 -5.21
N ILE A 127 -20.41 3.86 -4.35
CA ILE A 127 -21.84 3.76 -4.04
C ILE A 127 -22.02 3.69 -2.52
N GLY A 128 -22.84 4.62 -1.99
CA GLY A 128 -23.17 4.65 -0.57
C GLY A 128 -22.04 5.22 0.30
N LYS A 129 -21.96 4.74 1.55
CA LYS A 129 -20.89 5.14 2.47
C LYS A 129 -19.72 4.16 2.37
N PRO A 130 -18.47 4.63 2.48
CA PRO A 130 -17.32 3.76 2.55
C PRO A 130 -17.43 2.77 3.71
N TYR A 131 -16.99 1.53 3.48
CA TYR A 131 -16.78 0.56 4.54
C TYR A 131 -15.47 0.85 5.25
N VAL A 132 -15.48 0.83 6.58
CA VAL A 132 -14.29 1.06 7.40
C VAL A 132 -14.03 -0.17 8.28
N GLY A 133 -12.96 -0.89 7.97
CA GLY A 133 -12.40 -1.95 8.82
C GLY A 133 -11.29 -1.40 9.70
N MET A 134 -11.17 -1.93 10.91
CA MET A 134 -10.10 -1.58 11.87
C MET A 134 -9.60 -2.82 12.57
N THR A 135 -8.29 -2.93 12.75
CA THR A 135 -7.67 -3.99 13.56
C THR A 135 -6.46 -3.45 14.31
N PRO A 136 -6.18 -3.92 15.54
CA PRO A 136 -4.95 -3.59 16.23
C PRO A 136 -3.72 -4.04 15.44
N ILE A 137 -2.65 -3.26 15.50
CA ILE A 137 -1.31 -3.66 15.02
C ILE A 137 -0.82 -4.79 15.92
N VAL A 138 -0.24 -5.83 15.31
CA VAL A 138 0.31 -6.99 16.04
C VAL A 138 1.84 -6.95 16.10
N SER A 139 2.50 -6.50 15.04
CA SER A 139 3.98 -6.48 15.00
C SER A 139 4.57 -5.20 14.43
N GLY A 140 3.82 -4.46 13.61
CA GLY A 140 4.33 -3.32 12.84
C GLY A 140 5.12 -3.71 11.59
N GLU A 141 5.26 -5.01 11.30
CA GLU A 141 5.94 -5.53 10.09
C GLU A 141 5.07 -5.41 8.83
N ILE A 142 3.89 -4.85 8.95
CA ILE A 142 2.90 -4.61 7.89
C ILE A 142 2.30 -5.92 7.35
N ALA A 143 3.09 -6.85 6.85
CA ALA A 143 2.59 -8.11 6.30
C ALA A 143 1.79 -8.91 7.34
N GLU A 144 2.31 -9.03 8.56
CA GLU A 144 1.64 -9.71 9.67
C GLU A 144 0.38 -8.98 10.12
N ASP A 145 0.42 -7.64 10.14
CA ASP A 145 -0.73 -6.80 10.52
C ASP A 145 -1.89 -6.98 9.54
N PHE A 146 -1.60 -7.03 8.22
CA PHE A 146 -2.61 -7.33 7.21
C PHE A 146 -3.08 -8.78 7.24
N THR A 147 -2.19 -9.74 7.51
CA THR A 147 -2.58 -11.15 7.71
C THR A 147 -3.58 -11.26 8.87
N ASN A 148 -3.30 -10.59 9.98
CA ASN A 148 -4.23 -10.53 11.13
C ASN A 148 -5.57 -9.87 10.76
N TYR A 149 -5.56 -8.78 9.97
CA TYR A 149 -6.78 -8.15 9.50
C TYR A 149 -7.65 -9.11 8.69
N PHE A 150 -7.06 -9.83 7.72
CA PHE A 150 -7.82 -10.79 6.91
C PHE A 150 -8.39 -11.93 7.76
N ALA A 151 -7.65 -12.42 8.74
CA ALA A 151 -8.10 -13.48 9.64
C ALA A 151 -9.25 -13.02 10.55
N THR A 152 -9.14 -11.81 11.14
CA THR A 152 -10.07 -11.36 12.19
C THR A 152 -11.26 -10.55 11.66
N SER A 153 -11.05 -9.73 10.63
CA SER A 153 -12.08 -8.82 10.10
C SER A 153 -12.75 -9.36 8.84
N GLU A 154 -11.99 -9.93 7.90
CA GLU A 154 -12.52 -10.51 6.66
C GLU A 154 -12.85 -12.00 6.81
N GLN A 155 -12.43 -12.63 7.90
CA GLN A 155 -12.63 -14.07 8.19
C GLN A 155 -12.14 -14.98 7.05
N THR A 156 -11.09 -14.53 6.36
CA THR A 156 -10.49 -15.24 5.24
C THR A 156 -9.07 -15.67 5.62
N PRO A 157 -8.78 -16.96 5.71
CA PRO A 157 -7.42 -17.43 5.93
C PRO A 157 -6.51 -16.96 4.80
N THR A 158 -5.53 -16.12 5.16
CA THR A 158 -4.70 -15.43 4.17
C THR A 158 -3.25 -15.41 4.63
N VAL A 159 -2.32 -15.62 3.72
CA VAL A 159 -0.89 -15.46 3.93
C VAL A 159 -0.41 -14.28 3.09
N ILE A 160 0.31 -13.35 3.72
CA ILE A 160 0.87 -12.18 3.06
C ILE A 160 2.38 -12.15 3.31
N ALA A 161 3.13 -11.98 2.23
CA ALA A 161 4.54 -11.66 2.31
C ALA A 161 4.84 -10.41 1.50
N LEU A 162 5.57 -9.49 2.12
CA LEU A 162 5.95 -8.20 1.53
C LEU A 162 7.44 -8.00 1.72
N GLY A 163 8.12 -7.50 0.70
CA GLY A 163 9.55 -7.28 0.77
C GLY A 163 9.98 -6.06 -0.03
N VAL A 164 10.91 -5.29 0.55
CA VAL A 164 11.60 -4.17 -0.12
C VAL A 164 13.07 -4.27 0.22
N LEU A 165 13.90 -4.41 -0.79
CA LEU A 165 15.35 -4.42 -0.68
C LEU A 165 15.91 -3.08 -1.17
N VAL A 166 16.60 -2.39 -0.29
CA VAL A 166 17.18 -1.06 -0.55
C VAL A 166 18.70 -1.17 -0.52
N ASP A 167 19.36 -0.53 -1.46
CA ASP A 167 20.81 -0.35 -1.48
C ASP A 167 21.20 1.12 -1.66
N LYS A 168 22.49 1.40 -1.80
CA LYS A 168 23.03 2.76 -2.02
C LYS A 168 22.52 3.42 -3.32
N ASN A 169 22.01 2.65 -4.27
CA ASN A 169 21.50 3.16 -5.55
C ASN A 169 19.98 3.36 -5.55
N GLY A 170 19.28 2.92 -4.48
CA GLY A 170 17.84 3.02 -4.32
C GLY A 170 17.15 1.67 -4.12
N ILE A 171 15.96 1.49 -4.69
CA ILE A 171 15.19 0.25 -4.55
C ILE A 171 15.73 -0.80 -5.50
N LYS A 172 16.34 -1.85 -4.94
CA LYS A 172 16.89 -2.97 -5.68
C LYS A 172 15.77 -3.91 -6.16
N SER A 173 14.92 -4.34 -5.22
CA SER A 173 13.72 -5.11 -5.49
C SER A 173 12.60 -4.72 -4.52
N ALA A 174 11.36 -4.82 -4.96
CA ALA A 174 10.18 -4.66 -4.12
C ALA A 174 9.02 -5.47 -4.70
N GLY A 175 8.22 -6.05 -3.84
CA GLY A 175 7.06 -6.82 -4.22
C GLY A 175 6.50 -7.64 -3.07
N GLY A 176 5.58 -8.52 -3.40
CA GLY A 176 4.91 -9.34 -2.42
C GLY A 176 3.91 -10.29 -3.02
N TYR A 177 3.27 -11.03 -2.16
CA TYR A 177 2.10 -11.82 -2.54
C TYR A 177 1.05 -11.83 -1.44
N LYS A 178 -0.18 -12.05 -1.86
CA LYS A 178 -1.33 -12.37 -1.01
C LYS A 178 -1.91 -13.69 -1.49
N LEU A 179 -1.86 -14.71 -0.65
CA LEU A 179 -2.45 -16.02 -0.87
C LEU A 179 -3.67 -16.15 0.04
N SER A 180 -4.82 -16.51 -0.50
CA SER A 180 -6.07 -16.71 0.24
C SER A 180 -6.67 -18.06 -0.08
N LEU A 181 -7.13 -18.76 0.95
CA LEU A 181 -7.87 -20.00 0.79
C LEU A 181 -9.30 -19.71 0.36
N MET A 182 -9.78 -20.46 -0.62
CA MET A 182 -11.19 -20.44 -1.04
C MET A 182 -12.02 -21.33 -0.11
N PRO A 183 -13.33 -21.15 -0.04
CA PRO A 183 -14.19 -21.93 0.86
C PRO A 183 -14.10 -23.45 0.69
N ASP A 184 -13.73 -23.90 -0.51
CA ASP A 184 -13.60 -25.32 -0.83
C ASP A 184 -12.20 -25.90 -0.57
N ALA A 185 -11.27 -25.09 -0.03
CA ALA A 185 -9.94 -25.58 0.34
C ALA A 185 -10.02 -26.53 1.54
N GLY A 186 -9.38 -27.67 1.42
CA GLY A 186 -9.32 -28.70 2.47
C GLY A 186 -7.99 -28.71 3.23
N GLU A 187 -7.91 -29.59 4.21
CA GLU A 187 -6.73 -29.80 5.05
C GLU A 187 -5.47 -30.17 4.24
N GLU A 188 -5.65 -30.83 3.10
CA GLU A 188 -4.54 -31.25 2.23
C GLU A 188 -3.84 -30.04 1.59
N GLU A 189 -4.62 -29.10 1.04
CA GLU A 189 -4.09 -27.88 0.45
C GLU A 189 -3.44 -26.99 1.52
N ILE A 190 -4.07 -26.88 2.69
CA ILE A 190 -3.55 -26.10 3.82
C ILE A 190 -2.19 -26.64 4.26
N SER A 191 -2.08 -27.94 4.51
CA SER A 191 -0.84 -28.57 4.97
C SER A 191 0.31 -28.41 3.95
N LYS A 192 0.01 -28.53 2.66
CA LYS A 192 1.02 -28.32 1.59
C LYS A 192 1.52 -26.89 1.57
N ILE A 193 0.62 -25.91 1.67
CA ILE A 193 0.98 -24.49 1.67
C ILE A 193 1.80 -24.15 2.93
N GLU A 194 1.42 -24.65 4.10
CA GLU A 194 2.17 -24.44 5.34
C GLU A 194 3.57 -25.01 5.27
N GLU A 195 3.75 -26.18 4.63
CA GLU A 195 5.07 -26.79 4.44
C GLU A 195 5.95 -25.93 3.50
N GLN A 196 5.39 -25.44 2.39
CA GLN A 196 6.10 -24.55 1.46
C GLN A 196 6.55 -23.26 2.14
N ILE A 197 5.66 -22.61 2.91
CA ILE A 197 5.92 -21.30 3.52
C ILE A 197 6.98 -21.39 4.63
N LYS A 198 7.11 -22.50 5.36
CA LYS A 198 8.07 -22.64 6.47
C LYS A 198 9.51 -22.37 6.07
N ASN A 199 9.91 -22.72 4.86
CA ASN A 199 11.28 -22.64 4.37
C ASN A 199 11.44 -21.69 3.17
N ILE A 200 10.43 -20.88 2.91
CA ILE A 200 10.44 -20.00 1.73
C ILE A 200 11.41 -18.84 1.90
N GLU A 201 12.12 -18.57 0.83
CA GLU A 201 13.01 -17.42 0.74
C GLU A 201 12.21 -16.11 0.75
N PRO A 202 12.73 -15.00 1.35
CA PRO A 202 12.05 -13.71 1.30
C PRO A 202 11.72 -13.29 -0.14
N VAL A 203 10.47 -12.84 -0.37
CA VAL A 203 9.99 -12.46 -1.71
C VAL A 203 10.87 -11.41 -2.39
N SER A 204 11.44 -10.46 -1.62
CA SER A 204 12.36 -9.46 -2.15
C SER A 204 13.66 -10.07 -2.69
N ARG A 205 14.13 -11.17 -2.12
CA ARG A 205 15.31 -11.89 -2.63
C ARG A 205 14.97 -12.68 -3.90
N MET A 206 13.83 -13.37 -3.93
CA MET A 206 13.37 -14.06 -5.14
C MET A 206 13.24 -13.09 -6.33
N LEU A 207 12.71 -11.89 -6.10
CA LEU A 207 12.62 -10.84 -7.10
C LEU A 207 13.99 -10.26 -7.51
N ASP A 208 14.91 -10.15 -6.56
CA ASP A 208 16.29 -9.70 -6.83
C ASP A 208 17.06 -10.70 -7.68
N GLU A 209 16.80 -11.98 -7.52
CA GLU A 209 17.31 -13.09 -8.34
C GLU A 209 16.62 -13.20 -9.70
N ASN A 210 15.72 -12.26 -10.04
CA ASN A 210 14.94 -12.22 -11.27
C ASN A 210 13.97 -13.38 -11.48
N LYS A 211 13.51 -14.03 -10.40
CA LYS A 211 12.39 -14.97 -10.50
C LYS A 211 11.15 -14.22 -11.00
N THR A 212 10.44 -14.81 -11.93
CA THR A 212 9.17 -14.29 -12.42
C THR A 212 8.09 -14.41 -11.34
N LEU A 213 7.04 -13.60 -11.43
CA LEU A 213 5.92 -13.70 -10.49
C LEU A 213 5.22 -15.05 -10.55
N GLU A 214 5.19 -15.69 -11.72
CA GLU A 214 4.64 -17.03 -11.89
C GLU A 214 5.49 -18.10 -11.19
N GLU A 215 6.83 -18.04 -11.31
CA GLU A 215 7.73 -18.92 -10.55
C GLU A 215 7.55 -18.72 -9.05
N ILE A 216 7.44 -17.46 -8.58
CA ILE A 216 7.17 -17.16 -7.18
C ILE A 216 5.83 -17.77 -6.73
N ALA A 217 4.76 -17.61 -7.53
CA ALA A 217 3.46 -18.17 -7.21
C ALA A 217 3.51 -19.71 -7.10
N LYS A 218 4.21 -20.39 -8.02
CA LYS A 218 4.44 -21.86 -7.97
C LYS A 218 5.22 -22.28 -6.74
N ILE A 219 6.30 -21.57 -6.41
CA ILE A 219 7.11 -21.84 -5.22
C ILE A 219 6.25 -21.69 -3.94
N VAL A 220 5.43 -20.61 -3.85
CA VAL A 220 4.61 -20.34 -2.67
C VAL A 220 3.51 -21.37 -2.49
N THR A 221 2.86 -21.75 -3.59
CA THR A 221 1.74 -22.70 -3.54
C THR A 221 2.19 -24.16 -3.56
N GLY A 222 3.35 -24.47 -4.13
CA GLY A 222 3.77 -25.85 -4.41
C GLY A 222 2.97 -26.51 -5.55
N ASP A 223 2.21 -25.74 -6.34
CA ASP A 223 1.40 -26.24 -7.44
C ASP A 223 2.01 -25.84 -8.80
N GLU A 224 2.60 -26.79 -9.49
CA GLU A 224 3.17 -26.59 -10.83
C GLU A 224 2.09 -26.35 -11.91
N ASN A 225 0.83 -26.75 -11.64
CA ASN A 225 -0.29 -26.61 -12.55
C ASN A 225 -1.10 -25.34 -12.31
N LEU A 226 -0.57 -24.40 -11.52
CA LEU A 226 -1.15 -23.09 -11.25
C LEU A 226 -1.55 -22.40 -12.56
N LYS A 227 -2.77 -21.79 -12.56
CA LYS A 227 -3.30 -21.06 -13.72
C LYS A 227 -3.20 -19.55 -13.48
N VAL A 228 -2.54 -18.86 -14.37
CA VAL A 228 -2.57 -17.39 -14.41
C VAL A 228 -3.86 -16.96 -15.10
N LEU A 229 -4.67 -16.19 -14.40
CA LEU A 229 -5.95 -15.65 -14.88
C LEU A 229 -5.77 -14.32 -15.59
N GLU A 230 -4.99 -13.42 -14.97
CA GLU A 230 -4.87 -12.04 -15.41
C GLU A 230 -3.49 -11.46 -15.09
N ARG A 231 -3.10 -10.44 -15.85
CA ARG A 231 -1.87 -9.64 -15.65
C ARG A 231 -2.22 -8.17 -15.80
N THR A 232 -1.79 -7.35 -14.83
CA THR A 232 -2.02 -5.90 -14.82
C THR A 232 -0.75 -5.17 -14.49
N GLU A 233 -0.55 -3.95 -15.05
CA GLU A 233 0.63 -3.12 -14.82
C GLU A 233 0.29 -1.92 -13.91
N PRO A 234 0.38 -2.08 -12.58
CA PRO A 234 0.11 -1.00 -11.64
C PRO A 234 1.20 0.07 -11.70
N LYS A 235 0.83 1.29 -11.31
CA LYS A 235 1.73 2.45 -11.30
C LYS A 235 1.59 3.23 -10.00
N PHE A 236 2.66 3.94 -9.64
CA PHE A 236 2.48 5.03 -8.69
C PHE A 236 1.81 6.19 -9.42
N GLU A 237 0.55 6.46 -9.08
CA GLU A 237 -0.24 7.49 -9.75
C GLU A 237 -1.01 8.33 -8.75
N CYS A 238 -0.89 9.65 -8.89
CA CYS A 238 -1.65 10.61 -8.10
C CYS A 238 -2.57 11.41 -9.01
N ASN A 239 -3.85 11.35 -8.71
CA ASN A 239 -4.90 12.05 -9.43
C ASN A 239 -5.32 13.37 -8.75
N CYS A 240 -4.39 14.06 -8.06
CA CYS A 240 -4.65 15.39 -7.53
C CYS A 240 -4.81 16.40 -8.67
N SER A 241 -5.63 17.40 -8.45
CA SER A 241 -5.82 18.49 -9.38
C SER A 241 -6.16 19.78 -8.64
N ARG A 242 -6.10 20.93 -9.35
CA ARG A 242 -6.48 22.22 -8.80
C ARG A 242 -7.94 22.21 -8.34
N GLU A 243 -8.82 21.61 -9.13
CA GLU A 243 -10.26 21.49 -8.82
C GLU A 243 -10.51 20.69 -7.54
N LYS A 244 -9.71 19.64 -7.28
CA LYS A 244 -9.79 18.88 -6.02
C LYS A 244 -9.32 19.73 -4.84
N CYS A 245 -8.30 20.56 -5.02
CA CYS A 245 -7.87 21.51 -4.00
C CYS A 245 -8.95 22.56 -3.71
N GLU A 246 -9.60 23.10 -4.75
CA GLU A 246 -10.72 24.05 -4.59
C GLU A 246 -11.88 23.42 -3.81
N LYS A 247 -12.26 22.18 -4.10
CA LYS A 247 -13.28 21.47 -3.30
C LYS A 247 -12.86 21.31 -1.85
N GLY A 248 -11.57 21.07 -1.59
CA GLY A 248 -11.02 21.04 -0.24
C GLY A 248 -11.14 22.40 0.47
N LEU A 249 -10.82 23.49 -0.23
CA LEU A 249 -10.99 24.86 0.30
C LEU A 249 -12.46 25.18 0.62
N ILE A 250 -13.39 24.81 -0.26
CA ILE A 250 -14.83 24.96 0.00
C ILE A 250 -15.25 24.19 1.26
N ALA A 251 -14.69 23.00 1.48
CA ALA A 251 -15.04 22.15 2.61
C ALA A 251 -14.59 22.68 3.98
N ILE A 252 -13.57 23.55 4.05
CA ILE A 252 -13.18 24.19 5.33
C ILE A 252 -14.18 25.28 5.77
N GLY A 253 -15.00 25.79 4.86
CA GLY A 253 -16.08 26.72 5.16
C GLY A 253 -15.75 28.19 4.87
N LYS A 254 -16.81 28.97 4.62
CA LYS A 254 -16.74 30.37 4.18
C LYS A 254 -15.97 31.25 5.16
N LYS A 255 -16.24 31.10 6.46
CA LYS A 255 -15.64 31.94 7.49
C LYS A 255 -14.12 31.79 7.55
N GLU A 256 -13.65 30.54 7.58
CA GLU A 256 -12.21 30.25 7.59
C GLU A 256 -11.51 30.77 6.33
N LEU A 257 -12.16 30.66 5.16
CA LEU A 257 -11.61 31.21 3.92
C LEU A 257 -11.55 32.74 3.95
N GLU A 258 -12.57 33.42 4.48
CA GLU A 258 -12.58 34.89 4.64
C GLU A 258 -11.46 35.34 5.59
N ASP A 259 -11.17 34.58 6.64
CA ASP A 259 -10.08 34.89 7.58
C ASP A 259 -8.72 34.71 6.92
N ILE A 260 -8.51 33.61 6.17
CA ILE A 260 -7.29 33.41 5.36
C ILE A 260 -7.07 34.55 4.36
N ILE A 261 -8.11 34.98 3.65
CA ILE A 261 -8.05 36.09 2.66
C ILE A 261 -7.60 37.41 3.29
N LYS A 262 -7.94 37.65 4.56
CA LYS A 262 -7.52 38.88 5.28
C LYS A 262 -6.02 38.86 5.62
N GLU A 263 -5.50 37.68 5.96
CA GLU A 263 -4.14 37.52 6.48
C GLU A 263 -3.11 37.28 5.36
N GLU A 264 -3.49 36.57 4.28
CA GLU A 264 -2.58 36.09 3.25
C GLU A 264 -2.90 36.68 1.85
N GLU A 265 -1.87 37.08 1.12
CA GLU A 265 -2.02 37.48 -0.31
C GLU A 265 -2.14 36.27 -1.23
N LYS A 266 -1.60 35.14 -0.86
CA LYS A 266 -1.67 33.86 -1.57
C LYS A 266 -1.46 32.71 -0.61
N ILE A 267 -2.11 31.58 -0.89
CA ILE A 267 -1.86 30.31 -0.19
C ILE A 267 -1.27 29.27 -1.14
N GLN A 268 -0.50 28.35 -0.58
CA GLN A 268 0.00 27.20 -1.31
C GLN A 268 -0.52 25.93 -0.65
N ILE A 269 -1.21 25.09 -1.44
CA ILE A 269 -1.62 23.75 -1.05
C ILE A 269 -0.63 22.77 -1.67
N GLU A 270 -0.05 21.89 -0.87
CA GLU A 270 0.84 20.84 -1.32
C GLU A 270 0.16 19.48 -1.16
N CYS A 271 0.20 18.67 -2.21
CA CYS A 271 -0.37 17.33 -2.19
C CYS A 271 0.55 16.38 -1.44
N ASN A 272 0.11 15.82 -0.32
CA ASN A 272 0.89 14.87 0.48
C ASN A 272 1.31 13.61 -0.29
N PHE A 273 0.60 13.22 -1.37
CA PHE A 273 0.90 12.02 -2.14
C PHE A 273 1.98 12.21 -3.21
N CYS A 274 2.11 13.42 -3.79
CA CYS A 274 3.03 13.64 -4.92
C CYS A 274 3.80 14.95 -4.87
N ASN A 275 3.66 15.72 -3.79
CA ASN A 275 4.30 17.02 -3.57
C ASN A 275 4.00 18.08 -4.64
N SER A 276 2.97 17.87 -5.46
CA SER A 276 2.49 18.91 -6.39
C SER A 276 1.94 20.10 -5.62
N LYS A 277 2.29 21.30 -6.09
CA LYS A 277 1.95 22.57 -5.44
C LYS A 277 0.90 23.32 -6.24
N TYR A 278 -0.13 23.75 -5.56
CA TYR A 278 -1.23 24.53 -6.11
C TYR A 278 -1.30 25.86 -5.37
N VAL A 279 -1.06 26.95 -6.08
CA VAL A 279 -1.08 28.29 -5.51
C VAL A 279 -2.42 28.96 -5.85
N PHE A 280 -3.05 29.57 -4.87
CA PHE A 280 -4.28 30.34 -4.99
C PHE A 280 -4.02 31.77 -4.54
N THR A 281 -4.30 32.75 -5.42
CA THR A 281 -4.20 34.16 -5.08
C THR A 281 -5.42 34.61 -4.25
N ARG A 282 -5.32 35.81 -3.67
CA ARG A 282 -6.43 36.41 -2.91
C ARG A 282 -7.69 36.57 -3.78
N GLU A 283 -7.52 36.99 -5.01
CA GLU A 283 -8.63 37.18 -5.97
C GLU A 283 -9.33 35.84 -6.26
N GLU A 284 -8.55 34.79 -6.50
CA GLU A 284 -9.09 33.43 -6.76
C GLU A 284 -9.84 32.89 -5.53
N LEU A 285 -9.31 33.11 -4.32
CA LEU A 285 -10.00 32.73 -3.08
C LEU A 285 -11.31 33.52 -2.88
N GLN A 286 -11.33 34.82 -3.21
CA GLN A 286 -12.55 35.65 -3.20
C GLN A 286 -13.61 35.11 -4.17
N GLU A 287 -13.18 34.66 -5.38
CA GLU A 287 -14.09 34.04 -6.34
C GLU A 287 -14.67 32.71 -5.82
N ILE A 288 -13.86 31.91 -5.12
CA ILE A 288 -14.34 30.67 -4.49
C ILE A 288 -15.39 31.00 -3.42
N VAL A 289 -15.12 31.97 -2.54
CA VAL A 289 -16.05 32.40 -1.48
C VAL A 289 -17.35 32.96 -2.06
N ALA A 290 -17.28 33.68 -3.20
CA ALA A 290 -18.46 34.24 -3.87
C ALA A 290 -19.39 33.16 -4.47
N LYS A 291 -18.87 31.96 -4.76
CA LYS A 291 -19.62 30.80 -5.28
C LYS A 291 -20.19 29.89 -4.19
N MET A 292 -19.83 30.11 -2.92
CA MET A 292 -20.35 29.39 -1.73
C MET A 292 -21.62 30.00 -1.19
#